data_705e24e736328bac79e0c34e56735216
#
_entry.id   705e24e736328bac79e0c34e56735216
#
_cell.length_a   1.000
_cell.length_b   1.000
_cell.length_c   1.000
_cell.angle_alpha   90.00
_cell.angle_beta   90.00
_cell.angle_gamma   90.00
#
_symmetry.space_group_name_H-M   'P 1'
#
loop_
_entity.id
_entity.type
_entity.pdbx_description
1 polymer ?
#
loop_
_entity_poly.entity_id
_entity_poly.type
_entity_poly.pdbx_seq_one_letter_code
_entity_poly.pdbx_strand_id
1 'polypeptide(L)'
;MRLAAFLRSSFPVAVLSSCLLAGPAAAAQPDLTNTAAFDRTCTAVKRSVRMTVQEQQAFVICKDVALVQRIWTFIEQGSRDMSGRHIPHAEIALAVRAELTHARDQLRQSRQMLEKIRIRSQADGLLLMPATWVRDLDGDGEISHAERYFFAIPSRRDSPLTVQPPSNDRDYYEREYNLKAAVRTDQSDILWSLSYHYFAEALVEMALSYQYRDGAKADQAIFLAHPEGMRRAHQLLVRGIETSERMRLSVLAERDDDLEWLANPRQVNTAFPVPLDDDDFRVWGELMRHLVPLVRGRTVLPLGEKMSGSLAVVARVCPEGQGFSVPALFADPPMYPLASLKREAWSKYCRKIDASHPASGLNAFVQSYADKPGQTDSAAMRYLRRFLWVN
;
A
#
# COMPACT_ATOMS: atom_id res chain seq x y z
N MET A 1 -90.53 6.60 15.58
CA MET A 1 -91.13 7.91 15.88
C MET A 1 -90.10 8.99 15.82
N ARG A 2 -90.28 9.92 14.89
CA ARG A 2 -89.94 11.37 14.87
C ARG A 2 -88.43 11.70 15.04
N LEU A 3 -87.77 12.21 13.93
CA LEU A 3 -87.69 13.62 13.50
C LEU A 3 -86.85 14.47 14.47
N ALA A 4 -85.87 15.19 14.09
CA ALA A 4 -85.67 16.22 13.06
C ALA A 4 -84.19 16.65 13.01
N ALA A 5 -83.73 16.82 11.91
CA ALA A 5 -83.03 17.90 11.21
C ALA A 5 -82.69 19.15 12.04
N PHE A 6 -81.46 19.62 11.94
CA PHE A 6 -81.15 21.01 11.63
C PHE A 6 -79.73 21.19 11.11
N LEU A 7 -79.59 21.78 9.99
CA LEU A 7 -78.47 22.35 9.31
C LEU A 7 -77.73 23.39 10.18
N ARG A 8 -76.43 23.40 10.18
CA ARG A 8 -75.67 24.66 10.13
C ARG A 8 -74.26 24.42 9.55
N SER A 9 -74.03 25.12 8.49
CA SER A 9 -72.81 25.39 7.79
C SER A 9 -71.72 25.95 8.71
N SER A 10 -70.53 25.41 8.62
CA SER A 10 -69.35 26.12 9.08
C SER A 10 -68.15 25.69 8.24
N PHE A 11 -67.52 26.64 7.63
CA PHE A 11 -66.33 26.73 6.81
C PHE A 11 -65.23 25.65 7.05
N PRO A 12 -64.62 25.14 5.98
CA PRO A 12 -63.36 24.39 6.12
C PRO A 12 -62.22 25.39 6.33
N VAL A 13 -61.64 25.39 7.51
CA VAL A 13 -60.32 25.97 7.75
C VAL A 13 -59.29 25.05 7.03
N ALA A 14 -58.82 25.53 5.91
CA ALA A 14 -57.71 24.96 5.20
C ALA A 14 -56.44 25.16 6.09
N VAL A 15 -56.08 24.13 6.85
CA VAL A 15 -54.76 24.02 7.46
C VAL A 15 -53.77 23.76 6.32
N LEU A 16 -53.15 24.82 5.82
CA LEU A 16 -51.96 24.77 5.01
C LEU A 16 -50.86 24.15 5.87
N SER A 17 -50.76 22.82 5.83
CA SER A 17 -49.56 22.09 6.26
C SER A 17 -48.43 22.53 5.34
N SER A 18 -47.67 23.51 5.82
CA SER A 18 -46.36 23.84 5.26
C SER A 18 -45.44 22.61 5.50
N CYS A 19 -45.51 21.65 4.56
CA CYS A 19 -44.43 20.69 4.40
C CYS A 19 -43.19 21.51 4.05
N LEU A 20 -42.46 21.92 5.08
CA LEU A 20 -41.03 22.26 4.96
C LEU A 20 -40.38 21.04 4.30
N LEU A 21 -40.21 21.12 2.99
CA LEU A 21 -39.29 20.30 2.24
C LEU A 21 -37.93 20.58 2.86
N ALA A 22 -37.57 19.81 3.90
CA ALA A 22 -36.21 19.69 4.30
C ALA A 22 -35.48 19.12 3.07
N GLY A 23 -34.89 20.01 2.29
CA GLY A 23 -34.00 19.62 1.22
C GLY A 23 -32.98 18.63 1.81
N PRO A 24 -32.51 17.65 1.03
CA PRO A 24 -31.49 16.76 1.53
C PRO A 24 -30.37 17.64 2.09
N ALA A 25 -30.13 17.55 3.40
CA ALA A 25 -29.01 18.22 4.02
C ALA A 25 -27.78 17.83 3.18
N ALA A 26 -27.14 18.81 2.54
CA ALA A 26 -25.94 18.56 1.77
C ALA A 26 -24.99 17.78 2.69
N ALA A 27 -24.64 16.57 2.29
CA ALA A 27 -23.74 15.74 3.08
C ALA A 27 -22.49 16.58 3.32
N ALA A 28 -22.09 16.73 4.60
CA ALA A 28 -20.91 17.50 4.94
C ALA A 28 -19.71 16.89 4.20
N GLN A 29 -18.94 17.73 3.54
CA GLN A 29 -17.72 17.25 2.85
C GLN A 29 -16.80 16.51 3.83
N PRO A 30 -16.18 15.40 3.41
CA PRO A 30 -15.22 14.70 4.23
C PRO A 30 -14.11 15.64 4.69
N ASP A 31 -13.76 15.59 5.97
CA ASP A 31 -12.70 16.38 6.58
C ASP A 31 -11.74 15.45 7.32
N LEU A 32 -10.48 15.45 6.91
CA LEU A 32 -9.39 14.64 7.46
C LEU A 32 -8.24 15.52 7.99
N THR A 33 -8.54 16.76 8.35
CA THR A 33 -7.53 17.74 8.78
C THR A 33 -7.21 17.69 10.27
N ASN A 34 -7.97 16.93 11.06
CA ASN A 34 -7.69 16.68 12.49
C ASN A 34 -8.38 15.41 12.97
N THR A 35 -7.95 14.87 14.13
CA THR A 35 -8.46 13.60 14.69
C THR A 35 -9.98 13.57 14.83
N ALA A 36 -10.60 14.61 15.38
CA ALA A 36 -12.04 14.63 15.63
C ALA A 36 -12.85 14.69 14.31
N ALA A 37 -12.39 15.44 13.32
CA ALA A 37 -12.98 15.51 11.99
C ALA A 37 -12.81 14.19 11.25
N PHE A 38 -11.64 13.57 11.36
CA PHE A 38 -11.33 12.24 10.85
C PHE A 38 -12.35 11.21 11.36
N ASP A 39 -12.59 11.13 12.67
CA ASP A 39 -13.50 10.15 13.28
C ASP A 39 -14.96 10.34 12.84
N ARG A 40 -15.40 11.61 12.77
CA ARG A 40 -16.74 11.93 12.23
C ARG A 40 -16.86 11.49 10.77
N THR A 41 -15.86 11.82 9.94
CA THR A 41 -15.83 11.43 8.54
C THR A 41 -15.88 9.92 8.37
N CYS A 42 -15.03 9.19 9.08
CA CYS A 42 -14.99 7.72 9.00
C CYS A 42 -16.30 7.06 9.47
N THR A 43 -17.00 7.68 10.43
CA THR A 43 -18.33 7.21 10.85
C THR A 43 -19.38 7.48 9.76
N ALA A 44 -19.31 8.62 9.09
CA ALA A 44 -20.26 9.01 8.06
C ALA A 44 -20.12 8.16 6.79
N VAL A 45 -18.89 7.99 6.27
CA VAL A 45 -18.65 7.25 5.01
C VAL A 45 -19.01 5.77 5.12
N LYS A 46 -18.91 5.15 6.30
CA LYS A 46 -19.36 3.77 6.53
C LYS A 46 -20.87 3.57 6.28
N ARG A 47 -21.67 4.62 6.36
CA ARG A 47 -23.14 4.60 6.23
C ARG A 47 -23.62 5.09 4.87
N SER A 48 -22.73 5.65 4.05
CA SER A 48 -23.09 6.20 2.75
C SER A 48 -23.40 5.10 1.74
N VAL A 49 -24.56 5.19 1.09
CA VAL A 49 -24.99 4.27 0.02
C VAL A 49 -24.48 4.72 -1.34
N ARG A 50 -24.33 6.04 -1.52
CA ARG A 50 -23.77 6.64 -2.74
C ARG A 50 -22.68 7.62 -2.32
N MET A 51 -21.45 7.29 -2.68
CA MET A 51 -20.27 8.06 -2.28
C MET A 51 -19.87 9.02 -3.41
N THR A 52 -19.63 10.27 -3.06
CA THR A 52 -18.90 11.23 -3.89
C THR A 52 -17.44 10.78 -4.07
N VAL A 53 -16.70 11.40 -4.98
CA VAL A 53 -15.26 11.09 -5.19
C VAL A 53 -14.46 11.33 -3.91
N GLN A 54 -14.75 12.39 -3.17
CA GLN A 54 -14.10 12.67 -1.89
C GLN A 54 -14.46 11.65 -0.80
N GLU A 55 -15.75 11.24 -0.71
CA GLU A 55 -16.16 10.19 0.23
C GLU A 55 -15.53 8.83 -0.09
N GLN A 56 -15.32 8.50 -1.36
CA GLN A 56 -14.60 7.28 -1.77
C GLN A 56 -13.15 7.30 -1.31
N GLN A 57 -12.45 8.44 -1.43
CA GLN A 57 -11.10 8.62 -0.91
C GLN A 57 -11.07 8.50 0.62
N ALA A 58 -11.97 9.21 1.31
CA ALA A 58 -12.08 9.13 2.75
C ALA A 58 -12.38 7.70 3.23
N PHE A 59 -13.23 6.96 2.53
CA PHE A 59 -13.52 5.55 2.85
C PHE A 59 -12.24 4.70 2.82
N VAL A 60 -11.41 4.84 1.76
CA VAL A 60 -10.14 4.11 1.66
C VAL A 60 -9.22 4.47 2.83
N ILE A 61 -8.98 5.76 3.06
CA ILE A 61 -8.10 6.23 4.13
C ILE A 61 -8.58 5.73 5.50
N CYS A 62 -9.88 5.81 5.78
CA CYS A 62 -10.45 5.29 7.03
C CYS A 62 -10.25 3.78 7.20
N LYS A 63 -10.37 3.03 6.12
CA LYS A 63 -10.14 1.59 6.11
C LYS A 63 -8.68 1.26 6.37
N ASP A 64 -7.77 1.96 5.72
CA ASP A 64 -6.35 1.71 5.81
C ASP A 64 -5.80 2.06 7.20
N VAL A 65 -6.20 3.21 7.76
CA VAL A 65 -5.86 3.58 9.14
C VAL A 65 -6.39 2.56 10.15
N ALA A 66 -7.62 2.08 9.97
CA ALA A 66 -8.19 1.03 10.83
C ALA A 66 -7.44 -0.31 10.70
N LEU A 67 -6.96 -0.65 9.50
CA LEU A 67 -6.12 -1.84 9.28
C LEU A 67 -4.77 -1.71 9.96
N VAL A 68 -4.11 -0.56 9.81
CA VAL A 68 -2.83 -0.28 10.48
C VAL A 68 -2.98 -0.39 12.00
N GLN A 69 -4.00 0.24 12.58
CA GLN A 69 -4.28 0.15 14.02
C GLN A 69 -4.49 -1.30 14.46
N ARG A 70 -5.31 -2.06 13.74
CA ARG A 70 -5.55 -3.48 14.05
C ARG A 70 -4.27 -4.32 14.01
N ILE A 71 -3.44 -4.14 12.98
CA ILE A 71 -2.16 -4.87 12.85
C ILE A 71 -1.23 -4.49 14.00
N TRP A 72 -1.13 -3.21 14.34
CA TRP A 72 -0.30 -2.73 15.45
C TRP A 72 -0.75 -3.33 16.79
N THR A 73 -2.04 -3.23 17.10
CA THR A 73 -2.62 -3.84 18.30
C THR A 73 -2.33 -5.35 18.37
N PHE A 74 -2.47 -6.07 17.25
CA PHE A 74 -2.18 -7.51 17.18
C PHE A 74 -0.71 -7.82 17.47
N ILE A 75 0.23 -7.04 16.92
CA ILE A 75 1.67 -7.22 17.15
C ILE A 75 2.02 -6.95 18.62
N GLU A 76 1.53 -5.85 19.20
CA GLU A 76 1.81 -5.47 20.59
C GLU A 76 1.20 -6.45 21.59
N GLN A 77 -0.04 -6.89 21.38
CA GLN A 77 -0.67 -7.91 22.23
C GLN A 77 0.07 -9.25 22.12
N GLY A 78 0.41 -9.69 20.90
CA GLY A 78 1.17 -10.90 20.68
C GLY A 78 2.56 -10.84 21.34
N SER A 79 3.23 -9.70 21.31
CA SER A 79 4.52 -9.48 21.97
C SER A 79 4.41 -9.57 23.50
N ARG A 80 3.36 -8.96 24.09
CA ARG A 80 3.07 -9.04 25.53
C ARG A 80 2.75 -10.47 25.97
N ASP A 81 1.93 -11.18 25.22
CA ASP A 81 1.55 -12.56 25.50
C ASP A 81 2.75 -13.53 25.43
N MET A 82 3.62 -13.38 24.43
CA MET A 82 4.83 -14.19 24.27
C MET A 82 5.87 -13.95 25.37
N SER A 83 5.92 -12.76 25.96
CA SER A 83 6.85 -12.47 27.07
C SER A 83 6.45 -13.13 28.40
N GLY A 84 5.19 -13.55 28.54
CA GLY A 84 4.66 -14.12 29.79
C GLY A 84 4.32 -15.61 29.75
N ARG A 85 4.12 -16.22 28.57
CA ARG A 85 3.67 -17.60 28.39
C ARG A 85 4.33 -18.27 27.20
N HIS A 86 4.54 -19.58 27.29
CA HIS A 86 4.86 -20.37 26.10
C HIS A 86 3.57 -20.61 25.30
N ILE A 87 3.45 -19.93 24.15
CA ILE A 87 2.32 -20.13 23.23
C ILE A 87 2.73 -21.16 22.17
N PRO A 88 1.93 -22.21 21.91
CA PRO A 88 2.21 -23.19 20.86
C PRO A 88 2.29 -22.51 19.48
N HIS A 89 3.26 -22.90 18.66
CA HIS A 89 3.44 -22.33 17.30
C HIS A 89 2.19 -22.48 16.41
N ALA A 90 1.42 -23.55 16.60
CA ALA A 90 0.16 -23.77 15.90
C ALA A 90 -0.90 -22.69 16.23
N GLU A 91 -0.98 -22.27 17.49
CA GLU A 91 -1.89 -21.21 17.93
C GLU A 91 -1.47 -19.85 17.35
N ILE A 92 -0.18 -19.53 17.39
CA ILE A 92 0.36 -18.32 16.75
C ILE A 92 0.05 -18.34 15.23
N ALA A 93 0.29 -19.46 14.57
CA ALA A 93 0.05 -19.58 13.13
C ALA A 93 -1.44 -19.39 12.76
N LEU A 94 -2.36 -19.89 13.58
CA LEU A 94 -3.80 -19.67 13.38
C LEU A 94 -4.19 -18.21 13.59
N ALA A 95 -3.68 -17.56 14.63
CA ALA A 95 -3.94 -16.14 14.90
C ALA A 95 -3.40 -15.25 13.77
N VAL A 96 -2.14 -15.46 13.34
CA VAL A 96 -1.53 -14.75 12.21
C VAL A 96 -2.35 -14.96 10.93
N ARG A 97 -2.79 -16.19 10.67
CA ARG A 97 -3.60 -16.48 9.48
C ARG A 97 -4.94 -15.75 9.49
N ALA A 98 -5.59 -15.65 10.66
CA ALA A 98 -6.85 -14.91 10.81
C ALA A 98 -6.64 -13.41 10.50
N GLU A 99 -5.57 -12.80 11.01
CA GLU A 99 -5.24 -11.40 10.75
C GLU A 99 -4.86 -11.16 9.29
N LEU A 100 -4.07 -12.04 8.67
CA LEU A 100 -3.76 -11.95 7.24
C LEU A 100 -5.02 -12.07 6.36
N THR A 101 -5.97 -12.94 6.75
CA THR A 101 -7.25 -13.06 6.03
C THR A 101 -8.05 -11.77 6.12
N HIS A 102 -8.14 -11.18 7.31
CA HIS A 102 -8.80 -9.88 7.50
C HIS A 102 -8.11 -8.78 6.68
N ALA A 103 -6.77 -8.70 6.75
CA ALA A 103 -5.98 -7.72 6.00
C ALA A 103 -6.21 -7.85 4.49
N ARG A 104 -6.18 -9.08 3.94
CA ARG A 104 -6.48 -9.33 2.53
C ARG A 104 -7.83 -8.78 2.12
N ASP A 105 -8.86 -9.08 2.90
CA ASP A 105 -10.24 -8.71 2.55
C ASP A 105 -10.43 -7.19 2.62
N GLN A 106 -9.77 -6.53 3.57
CA GLN A 106 -9.79 -5.08 3.70
C GLN A 106 -8.99 -4.38 2.59
N LEU A 107 -7.76 -4.82 2.30
CA LEU A 107 -6.95 -4.33 1.19
C LEU A 107 -7.68 -4.47 -0.16
N ARG A 108 -8.36 -5.59 -0.37
CA ARG A 108 -9.17 -5.82 -1.56
C ARG A 108 -10.31 -4.81 -1.69
N GLN A 109 -11.01 -4.50 -0.60
CA GLN A 109 -12.08 -3.50 -0.60
C GLN A 109 -11.54 -2.10 -0.92
N SER A 110 -10.44 -1.68 -0.27
CA SER A 110 -9.76 -0.41 -0.54
C SER A 110 -9.30 -0.33 -2.00
N ARG A 111 -8.64 -1.36 -2.50
CA ARG A 111 -8.17 -1.44 -3.90
C ARG A 111 -9.33 -1.32 -4.91
N GLN A 112 -10.41 -2.07 -4.70
CA GLN A 112 -11.59 -2.02 -5.58
C GLN A 112 -12.26 -0.63 -5.58
N MET A 113 -12.16 0.11 -4.47
CA MET A 113 -12.61 1.49 -4.41
C MET A 113 -11.65 2.40 -5.19
N LEU A 114 -10.35 2.30 -4.95
CA LEU A 114 -9.31 3.07 -5.66
C LEU A 114 -9.37 2.89 -7.18
N GLU A 115 -9.66 1.68 -7.66
CA GLU A 115 -9.85 1.39 -9.10
C GLU A 115 -10.97 2.20 -9.74
N LYS A 116 -11.92 2.71 -8.96
CA LYS A 116 -13.09 3.49 -9.42
C LYS A 116 -12.87 4.99 -9.32
N ILE A 117 -12.02 5.45 -8.41
CA ILE A 117 -11.78 6.87 -8.18
C ILE A 117 -11.18 7.52 -9.43
N ARG A 118 -11.73 8.67 -9.82
CA ARG A 118 -11.23 9.52 -10.89
C ARG A 118 -11.28 10.96 -10.42
N ILE A 119 -10.11 11.53 -10.15
CA ILE A 119 -9.96 12.95 -9.81
C ILE A 119 -9.79 13.71 -11.12
N ARG A 120 -10.65 14.69 -11.35
CA ARG A 120 -10.68 15.49 -12.58
C ARG A 120 -10.37 16.96 -12.36
N SER A 121 -10.45 17.38 -11.10
CA SER A 121 -10.21 18.76 -10.69
C SER A 121 -9.73 18.79 -9.24
N GLN A 122 -9.11 19.88 -8.81
CA GLN A 122 -8.72 20.09 -7.41
C GLN A 122 -9.91 19.97 -6.45
N ALA A 123 -11.13 20.31 -6.89
CA ALA A 123 -12.34 20.18 -6.08
C ALA A 123 -12.71 18.72 -5.76
N ASP A 124 -12.23 17.75 -6.55
CA ASP A 124 -12.40 16.32 -6.28
C ASP A 124 -11.42 15.78 -5.24
N GLY A 125 -10.30 16.48 -5.01
CA GLY A 125 -9.25 16.09 -4.08
C GLY A 125 -9.62 16.33 -2.63
N LEU A 126 -9.07 15.51 -1.72
CA LEU A 126 -9.16 15.66 -0.28
C LEU A 126 -7.92 16.35 0.27
N LEU A 127 -8.12 17.26 1.22
CA LEU A 127 -7.03 17.81 2.01
C LEU A 127 -6.72 16.88 3.19
N LEU A 128 -5.48 16.44 3.28
CA LEU A 128 -4.97 15.55 4.32
C LEU A 128 -3.93 16.27 5.16
N MET A 129 -4.03 16.10 6.48
CA MET A 129 -3.01 16.57 7.44
C MET A 129 -2.62 15.41 8.38
N PRO A 130 -1.82 14.44 7.91
CA PRO A 130 -1.62 13.17 8.60
C PRO A 130 -1.01 13.32 10.00
N ALA A 131 -0.16 14.31 10.23
CA ALA A 131 0.44 14.57 11.54
C ALA A 131 -0.59 14.89 12.65
N THR A 132 -1.83 15.20 12.26
CA THR A 132 -2.92 15.49 13.20
C THR A 132 -3.75 14.24 13.58
N TRP A 133 -3.48 13.08 12.96
CA TRP A 133 -4.23 11.84 13.20
C TRP A 133 -3.66 11.08 14.41
N VAL A 134 -3.92 11.61 15.59
CA VAL A 134 -3.41 11.03 16.84
C VAL A 134 -4.27 9.83 17.23
N ARG A 135 -3.63 8.66 17.48
CA ARG A 135 -4.29 7.39 17.77
C ARG A 135 -3.57 6.64 18.89
N ASP A 136 -4.35 6.00 19.74
CA ASP A 136 -3.92 4.90 20.58
C ASP A 136 -3.88 3.65 19.68
N LEU A 137 -2.70 3.27 19.24
CA LEU A 137 -2.52 2.19 18.25
C LEU A 137 -2.41 0.83 18.91
N ASP A 138 -1.88 0.75 20.13
CA ASP A 138 -1.71 -0.53 20.85
C ASP A 138 -2.87 -0.85 21.78
N GLY A 139 -3.78 0.10 22.00
CA GLY A 139 -5.00 -0.07 22.79
C GLY A 139 -4.77 -0.12 24.31
N ASP A 140 -3.68 0.49 24.79
CA ASP A 140 -3.38 0.54 26.23
C ASP A 140 -4.10 1.67 26.97
N GLY A 141 -4.75 2.58 26.26
CA GLY A 141 -5.48 3.73 26.78
C GLY A 141 -4.64 5.00 26.94
N GLU A 142 -3.34 4.94 26.63
CA GLU A 142 -2.42 6.07 26.63
C GLU A 142 -1.97 6.38 25.20
N ILE A 143 -1.49 7.59 24.97
CA ILE A 143 -0.92 7.98 23.67
C ILE A 143 0.55 8.32 23.89
N SER A 144 1.41 7.40 23.53
CA SER A 144 2.86 7.61 23.55
C SER A 144 3.29 8.65 22.50
N HIS A 145 4.53 9.14 22.58
CA HIS A 145 5.07 10.04 21.55
C HIS A 145 5.15 9.34 20.18
N ALA A 146 5.51 8.07 20.13
CA ALA A 146 5.56 7.29 18.88
C ALA A 146 4.17 7.22 18.20
N GLU A 147 3.12 7.01 18.96
CA GLU A 147 1.74 6.96 18.45
C GLU A 147 1.22 8.35 18.05
N ARG A 148 1.56 9.37 18.81
CA ARG A 148 1.19 10.76 18.50
C ARG A 148 1.69 11.19 17.11
N TYR A 149 2.88 10.77 16.72
CA TYR A 149 3.54 11.16 15.47
C TYR A 149 3.58 10.03 14.44
N PHE A 150 2.88 8.93 14.68
CA PHE A 150 2.91 7.74 13.82
C PHE A 150 2.56 8.05 12.35
N PHE A 151 1.57 8.89 12.12
CA PHE A 151 1.14 9.30 10.78
C PHE A 151 1.85 10.57 10.28
N ALA A 152 2.74 11.16 11.07
CA ALA A 152 3.46 12.34 10.65
C ALA A 152 4.44 12.02 9.53
N ILE A 153 4.51 12.90 8.54
CA ILE A 153 5.40 12.76 7.40
C ILE A 153 6.82 13.17 7.84
N PRO A 154 7.85 12.35 7.58
CA PRO A 154 9.24 12.75 7.87
C PRO A 154 9.60 14.06 7.19
N SER A 155 10.42 14.86 7.85
CA SER A 155 10.98 16.08 7.26
C SER A 155 11.80 15.75 6.01
N ARG A 156 11.77 16.65 5.02
CA ARG A 156 12.50 16.46 3.75
C ARG A 156 13.97 16.19 4.00
N ARG A 157 14.51 15.14 3.37
CA ARG A 157 15.89 14.67 3.53
C ARG A 157 16.48 14.25 2.20
N ASP A 158 17.78 14.44 2.04
CA ASP A 158 18.52 13.99 0.86
C ASP A 158 18.70 12.47 0.80
N SER A 159 18.48 11.77 1.92
CA SER A 159 18.57 10.32 2.00
C SER A 159 17.34 9.73 2.70
N PRO A 160 16.70 8.71 2.11
CA PRO A 160 15.58 8.04 2.75
C PRO A 160 16.07 7.18 3.92
N LEU A 161 15.26 7.21 5.00
CA LEU A 161 15.23 6.21 6.06
C LEU A 161 16.58 5.71 6.60
N THR A 162 17.20 6.46 7.47
CA THR A 162 17.71 5.83 8.66
C THR A 162 16.50 5.59 9.55
N VAL A 163 16.07 4.33 9.69
CA VAL A 163 15.13 3.95 10.76
C VAL A 163 15.87 4.25 12.06
N GLN A 164 15.59 5.40 12.64
CA GLN A 164 16.11 5.70 13.97
C GLN A 164 15.21 4.99 14.98
N PRO A 165 15.79 4.47 16.08
CA PRO A 165 14.99 3.83 17.11
C PRO A 165 13.94 4.82 17.64
N PRO A 166 12.76 4.32 18.05
CA PRO A 166 11.75 5.16 18.67
C PRO A 166 12.35 5.86 19.87
N SER A 167 12.13 7.15 19.98
CA SER A 167 12.59 8.00 21.07
C SER A 167 11.38 8.42 21.91
N ASN A 168 11.56 8.56 23.22
CA ASN A 168 10.57 9.18 24.10
C ASN A 168 10.74 10.71 24.17
N ASP A 169 11.65 11.27 23.37
CA ASP A 169 11.94 12.70 23.33
C ASP A 169 11.00 13.40 22.32
N ARG A 170 10.17 14.29 22.81
CA ARG A 170 9.26 15.11 22.01
C ARG A 170 10.01 15.95 20.98
N ASP A 171 11.12 16.58 21.40
CA ASP A 171 11.93 17.46 20.54
C ASP A 171 12.54 16.68 19.38
N TYR A 172 12.79 15.36 19.57
CA TYR A 172 13.21 14.47 18.50
C TYR A 172 12.16 14.42 17.38
N TYR A 173 10.89 14.14 17.71
CA TYR A 173 9.82 14.04 16.73
C TYR A 173 9.54 15.36 16.03
N GLU A 174 9.59 16.49 16.77
CA GLU A 174 9.37 17.82 16.20
C GLU A 174 10.46 18.22 15.17
N ARG A 175 11.69 17.73 15.35
CA ARG A 175 12.79 17.95 14.37
C ARG A 175 12.73 17.02 13.18
N GLU A 176 12.35 15.76 13.44
CA GLU A 176 12.44 14.70 12.47
C GLU A 176 11.23 14.61 11.52
N TYR A 177 10.10 15.25 11.88
CA TYR A 177 8.86 15.20 11.15
C TYR A 177 8.33 16.57 10.73
N ASN A 178 7.70 16.64 9.56
CA ASN A 178 6.97 17.81 9.10
C ASN A 178 5.55 17.79 9.67
N LEU A 179 5.38 18.39 10.85
CA LEU A 179 4.10 18.41 11.56
C LEU A 179 3.04 19.30 10.90
N LYS A 180 3.44 20.13 9.94
CA LYS A 180 2.55 21.01 9.17
C LYS A 180 2.29 20.47 7.76
N ALA A 181 2.78 19.28 7.45
CA ALA A 181 2.57 18.68 6.15
C ALA A 181 1.07 18.58 5.83
N ALA A 182 0.71 19.13 4.69
CA ALA A 182 -0.62 19.04 4.11
C ALA A 182 -0.48 18.51 2.69
N VAL A 183 -1.39 17.62 2.29
CA VAL A 183 -1.45 17.03 0.96
C VAL A 183 -2.86 17.20 0.43
N ARG A 184 -3.01 17.71 -0.78
CA ARG A 184 -4.27 17.66 -1.51
C ARG A 184 -4.20 16.54 -2.54
N THR A 185 -4.97 15.50 -2.33
CA THR A 185 -4.93 14.33 -3.20
C THR A 185 -5.33 14.65 -4.64
N ASP A 186 -4.58 14.13 -5.57
CA ASP A 186 -4.84 14.18 -7.00
C ASP A 186 -4.92 12.77 -7.63
N GLN A 187 -4.91 12.68 -8.96
CA GLN A 187 -5.01 11.39 -9.65
C GLN A 187 -3.72 10.56 -9.51
N SER A 188 -2.56 11.17 -9.38
CA SER A 188 -1.29 10.46 -9.18
C SER A 188 -1.20 9.85 -7.79
N ASP A 189 -1.74 10.51 -6.78
CA ASP A 189 -1.83 10.00 -5.41
C ASP A 189 -2.78 8.79 -5.32
N ILE A 190 -3.88 8.82 -6.07
CA ILE A 190 -4.76 7.65 -6.18
C ILE A 190 -4.03 6.47 -6.84
N LEU A 191 -3.22 6.72 -7.87
CA LEU A 191 -2.42 5.68 -8.52
C LEU A 191 -1.29 5.18 -7.61
N TRP A 192 -0.70 6.07 -6.81
CA TRP A 192 0.29 5.73 -5.79
C TRP A 192 -0.33 4.77 -4.75
N SER A 193 -1.43 5.16 -4.14
CA SER A 193 -2.15 4.33 -3.18
C SER A 193 -2.59 3.00 -3.79
N LEU A 194 -3.10 3.01 -5.02
CA LEU A 194 -3.54 1.81 -5.74
C LEU A 194 -2.37 0.84 -6.01
N SER A 195 -1.18 1.34 -6.36
CA SER A 195 0.01 0.52 -6.56
C SER A 195 0.41 -0.20 -5.27
N TYR A 196 0.44 0.52 -4.13
CA TYR A 196 0.70 -0.08 -2.82
C TYR A 196 -0.34 -1.12 -2.41
N HIS A 197 -1.62 -0.89 -2.69
CA HIS A 197 -2.67 -1.87 -2.40
C HIS A 197 -2.50 -3.15 -3.22
N TYR A 198 -2.11 -3.05 -4.49
CA TYR A 198 -1.79 -4.22 -5.30
C TYR A 198 -0.62 -5.01 -4.71
N PHE A 199 0.46 -4.35 -4.30
CA PHE A 199 1.63 -5.02 -3.72
C PHE A 199 1.31 -5.63 -2.35
N ALA A 200 0.64 -4.89 -1.48
CA ALA A 200 0.25 -5.38 -0.15
C ALA A 200 -0.69 -6.59 -0.24
N GLU A 201 -1.74 -6.51 -1.09
CA GLU A 201 -2.64 -7.65 -1.31
C GLU A 201 -1.89 -8.85 -1.90
N ALA A 202 -0.93 -8.64 -2.82
CA ALA A 202 -0.11 -9.71 -3.37
C ALA A 202 0.74 -10.40 -2.30
N LEU A 203 1.39 -9.64 -1.43
CA LEU A 203 2.18 -10.18 -0.31
C LEU A 203 1.33 -11.02 0.64
N VAL A 204 0.13 -10.53 0.97
CA VAL A 204 -0.81 -11.25 1.84
C VAL A 204 -1.33 -12.51 1.16
N GLU A 205 -1.67 -12.48 -0.14
CA GLU A 205 -2.07 -13.67 -0.91
C GLU A 205 -0.93 -14.70 -0.97
N MET A 206 0.33 -14.28 -1.14
CA MET A 206 1.49 -15.18 -1.05
C MET A 206 1.59 -15.82 0.34
N ALA A 207 1.52 -15.04 1.40
CA ALA A 207 1.58 -15.55 2.77
C ALA A 207 0.45 -16.54 3.06
N LEU A 208 -0.80 -16.23 2.66
CA LEU A 208 -1.96 -17.09 2.82
C LEU A 208 -1.94 -18.35 1.97
N SER A 209 -1.09 -18.40 0.93
CA SER A 209 -0.89 -19.61 0.12
C SER A 209 -0.21 -20.73 0.89
N TYR A 210 0.50 -20.39 1.94
CA TYR A 210 1.21 -21.35 2.78
C TYR A 210 0.51 -21.54 4.12
N GLN A 211 0.73 -22.71 4.72
CA GLN A 211 0.24 -23.08 6.04
C GLN A 211 1.36 -23.64 6.90
N TYR A 212 1.20 -23.47 8.22
CA TYR A 212 2.05 -24.11 9.21
C TYR A 212 1.51 -25.49 9.56
N ARG A 213 2.42 -26.46 9.71
CA ARG A 213 2.13 -27.82 10.16
C ARG A 213 2.93 -28.11 11.44
N ASP A 214 2.22 -28.35 12.52
CA ASP A 214 2.85 -28.72 13.80
C ASP A 214 3.48 -30.11 13.72
N GLY A 215 4.56 -30.32 14.49
CA GLY A 215 5.28 -31.59 14.53
C GLY A 215 6.07 -31.95 13.26
N ALA A 216 6.04 -31.13 12.22
CA ALA A 216 6.86 -31.33 11.03
C ALA A 216 8.33 -30.95 11.28
N LYS A 217 9.26 -31.45 10.40
CA LYS A 217 10.64 -30.95 10.39
C LYS A 217 10.63 -29.43 10.09
N ALA A 218 11.57 -28.69 10.65
CA ALA A 218 11.62 -27.23 10.57
C ALA A 218 11.57 -26.72 9.11
N ASP A 219 12.25 -27.38 8.17
CA ASP A 219 12.25 -27.04 6.75
C ASP A 219 10.96 -27.41 6.01
N GLN A 220 10.08 -28.20 6.62
CA GLN A 220 8.79 -28.64 6.09
C GLN A 220 7.59 -28.12 6.92
N ALA A 221 7.85 -27.35 7.97
CA ALA A 221 6.82 -26.83 8.85
C ALA A 221 5.90 -25.82 8.15
N ILE A 222 6.41 -25.13 7.12
CA ILE A 222 5.62 -24.26 6.23
C ILE A 222 5.47 -24.97 4.88
N PHE A 223 4.23 -25.20 4.46
CA PHE A 223 3.94 -25.91 3.20
C PHE A 223 2.88 -25.17 2.38
N LEU A 224 2.95 -25.35 1.06
CA LEU A 224 1.98 -24.79 0.11
C LEU A 224 0.65 -25.53 0.24
N ALA A 225 -0.40 -24.82 0.66
CA ALA A 225 -1.74 -25.36 0.78
C ALA A 225 -2.70 -24.82 -0.31
N HIS A 226 -2.44 -23.60 -0.79
CA HIS A 226 -3.35 -22.88 -1.70
C HIS A 226 -2.58 -22.28 -2.89
N PRO A 227 -2.17 -23.10 -3.89
CA PRO A 227 -1.36 -22.63 -5.02
C PRO A 227 -2.07 -21.57 -5.88
N GLU A 228 -3.41 -21.51 -5.84
CA GLU A 228 -4.19 -20.48 -6.52
C GLU A 228 -3.96 -19.09 -5.94
N GLY A 229 -3.60 -18.97 -4.65
CA GLY A 229 -3.21 -17.70 -4.02
C GLY A 229 -1.94 -17.13 -4.65
N MET A 230 -0.96 -17.97 -4.96
CA MET A 230 0.26 -17.54 -5.66
C MET A 230 -0.05 -17.00 -7.06
N ARG A 231 -0.96 -17.62 -7.81
CA ARG A 231 -1.39 -17.11 -9.13
C ARG A 231 -2.11 -15.78 -9.02
N ARG A 232 -2.97 -15.60 -7.99
CA ARG A 232 -3.59 -14.28 -7.71
C ARG A 232 -2.55 -13.22 -7.34
N ALA A 233 -1.59 -13.57 -6.49
CA ALA A 233 -0.50 -12.69 -6.12
C ALA A 233 0.29 -12.21 -7.33
N HIS A 234 0.61 -13.09 -8.27
CA HIS A 234 1.27 -12.71 -9.51
C HIS A 234 0.47 -11.69 -10.33
N GLN A 235 -0.84 -11.92 -10.49
CA GLN A 235 -1.71 -10.97 -11.21
C GLN A 235 -1.73 -9.60 -10.53
N LEU A 236 -1.75 -9.55 -9.20
CA LEU A 236 -1.70 -8.31 -8.43
C LEU A 236 -0.34 -7.61 -8.59
N LEU A 237 0.77 -8.35 -8.52
CA LEU A 237 2.12 -7.78 -8.76
C LEU A 237 2.24 -7.15 -10.15
N VAL A 238 1.76 -7.84 -11.19
CA VAL A 238 1.75 -7.29 -12.56
C VAL A 238 0.97 -5.97 -12.60
N ARG A 239 -0.24 -5.95 -12.02
CA ARG A 239 -1.06 -4.74 -11.97
C ARG A 239 -0.42 -3.62 -11.16
N GLY A 240 0.22 -3.95 -10.04
CA GLY A 240 0.94 -2.97 -9.21
C GLY A 240 2.05 -2.28 -9.98
N ILE A 241 2.91 -3.05 -10.64
CA ILE A 241 4.02 -2.52 -11.46
C ILE A 241 3.51 -1.67 -12.62
N GLU A 242 2.44 -2.09 -13.31
CA GLU A 242 1.84 -1.31 -14.39
C GLU A 242 1.16 -0.04 -13.88
N THR A 243 0.62 -0.07 -12.66
CA THR A 243 0.05 1.11 -12.02
C THR A 243 1.13 2.10 -11.62
N SER A 244 2.30 1.62 -11.17
CA SER A 244 3.48 2.45 -10.90
C SER A 244 3.93 3.22 -12.15
N GLU A 245 3.97 2.59 -13.32
CA GLU A 245 4.31 3.31 -14.56
C GLU A 245 3.23 4.35 -14.93
N ARG A 246 1.94 4.03 -14.76
CA ARG A 246 0.87 5.01 -14.99
C ARG A 246 0.96 6.18 -14.02
N MET A 247 1.31 5.93 -12.76
CA MET A 247 1.53 6.96 -11.75
C MET A 247 2.68 7.88 -12.17
N ARG A 248 3.84 7.34 -12.55
CA ARG A 248 4.98 8.11 -13.05
C ARG A 248 4.59 9.05 -14.18
N LEU A 249 3.82 8.54 -15.15
CA LEU A 249 3.35 9.33 -16.28
C LEU A 249 2.33 10.39 -15.86
N SER A 250 1.47 10.10 -14.87
CA SER A 250 0.51 11.04 -14.29
C SER A 250 1.24 12.22 -13.64
N VAL A 251 2.18 11.93 -12.75
CA VAL A 251 3.00 12.96 -12.05
C VAL A 251 3.72 13.86 -13.04
N LEU A 252 4.34 13.28 -14.09
CA LEU A 252 5.04 14.07 -15.11
C LEU A 252 4.11 14.95 -15.96
N ALA A 253 2.84 14.60 -16.05
CA ALA A 253 1.84 15.36 -16.82
C ALA A 253 1.20 16.49 -16.03
N GLU A 254 1.33 16.53 -14.71
CA GLU A 254 0.79 17.58 -13.85
C GLU A 254 1.42 18.94 -14.13
N ARG A 255 0.59 19.99 -14.02
CA ARG A 255 0.99 21.36 -14.35
C ARG A 255 0.80 22.36 -13.21
N ASP A 256 0.00 21.99 -12.23
CA ASP A 256 -0.21 22.76 -10.98
C ASP A 256 0.87 22.41 -9.95
N ASP A 257 0.84 23.08 -8.80
CA ASP A 257 1.78 22.91 -7.68
C ASP A 257 0.99 23.14 -6.37
N ASP A 258 -0.08 22.32 -6.15
CA ASP A 258 -1.02 22.49 -5.05
C ASP A 258 -0.92 21.40 -3.98
N LEU A 259 0.01 21.54 -3.05
CA LEU A 259 0.16 20.62 -1.90
C LEU A 259 0.37 19.17 -2.31
N GLU A 260 1.28 18.93 -3.22
CA GLU A 260 1.56 17.65 -3.81
C GLU A 260 2.08 16.62 -2.79
N TRP A 261 1.64 15.36 -2.94
CA TRP A 261 2.37 14.26 -2.33
C TRP A 261 3.61 13.95 -3.15
N LEU A 262 3.45 13.46 -4.37
CA LEU A 262 4.53 13.17 -5.31
C LEU A 262 4.67 14.33 -6.30
N ALA A 263 5.71 15.14 -6.13
CA ALA A 263 6.00 16.25 -7.04
C ALA A 263 6.86 15.82 -8.22
N ASN A 264 6.57 16.34 -9.41
CA ASN A 264 7.50 16.30 -10.51
C ASN A 264 8.60 17.38 -10.36
N PRO A 265 9.69 17.34 -11.14
CA PRO A 265 10.83 18.26 -10.97
C PRO A 265 10.51 19.76 -11.10
N ARG A 266 9.32 20.13 -11.60
CA ARG A 266 8.90 21.53 -11.75
C ARG A 266 8.08 22.04 -10.56
N GLN A 267 7.58 21.13 -9.72
CA GLN A 267 6.76 21.42 -8.56
C GLN A 267 7.65 21.54 -7.30
N VAL A 268 7.32 22.47 -6.42
CA VAL A 268 8.10 22.75 -5.20
C VAL A 268 7.27 22.60 -3.93
N ASN A 269 5.93 22.67 -4.05
CA ASN A 269 5.00 22.62 -2.94
C ASN A 269 4.60 21.18 -2.62
N THR A 270 5.56 20.38 -2.12
CA THR A 270 5.36 18.97 -1.83
C THR A 270 5.65 18.64 -0.38
N ALA A 271 4.85 17.74 0.20
CA ALA A 271 5.09 17.11 1.49
C ALA A 271 5.96 15.84 1.41
N PHE A 272 6.26 15.35 0.21
CA PHE A 272 7.03 14.12 0.04
C PHE A 272 8.44 14.26 0.61
N PRO A 273 8.89 13.34 1.49
CA PRO A 273 10.13 13.53 2.23
C PRO A 273 11.40 13.36 1.38
N VAL A 274 11.29 12.74 0.21
CA VAL A 274 12.43 12.48 -0.68
C VAL A 274 12.25 13.27 -1.96
N PRO A 275 13.08 14.31 -2.22
CA PRO A 275 12.99 15.05 -3.46
C PRO A 275 13.34 14.16 -4.65
N LEU A 276 12.51 14.20 -5.69
CA LEU A 276 12.71 13.50 -6.95
C LEU A 276 13.12 14.51 -8.02
N ASP A 277 14.16 14.19 -8.75
CA ASP A 277 14.66 15.00 -9.86
C ASP A 277 14.38 14.32 -11.23
N ASP A 278 14.77 15.00 -12.32
CA ASP A 278 14.60 14.45 -13.69
C ASP A 278 15.30 13.11 -13.86
N ASP A 279 16.44 12.90 -13.20
CA ASP A 279 17.20 11.65 -13.26
C ASP A 279 16.43 10.52 -12.55
N ASP A 280 15.82 10.79 -11.40
CA ASP A 280 14.98 9.83 -10.67
C ASP A 280 13.79 9.38 -11.55
N PHE A 281 13.09 10.29 -12.21
CA PHE A 281 11.99 9.96 -13.12
C PHE A 281 12.44 9.19 -14.36
N ARG A 282 13.63 9.50 -14.89
CA ARG A 282 14.24 8.75 -16.00
C ARG A 282 14.58 7.33 -15.57
N VAL A 283 15.26 7.18 -14.43
CA VAL A 283 15.64 5.89 -13.85
C VAL A 283 14.41 5.03 -13.56
N TRP A 284 13.36 5.65 -13.02
CA TRP A 284 12.09 4.97 -12.79
C TRP A 284 11.48 4.43 -14.10
N GLY A 285 11.41 5.26 -15.14
CA GLY A 285 10.91 4.81 -16.45
C GLY A 285 11.77 3.69 -17.06
N GLU A 286 13.08 3.71 -16.89
CA GLU A 286 13.98 2.63 -17.33
C GLU A 286 13.73 1.34 -16.55
N LEU A 287 13.58 1.43 -15.23
CA LEU A 287 13.23 0.29 -14.40
C LEU A 287 11.92 -0.37 -14.85
N MET A 288 10.87 0.43 -15.10
CA MET A 288 9.58 -0.08 -15.57
C MET A 288 9.68 -0.76 -16.94
N ARG A 289 10.51 -0.24 -17.86
CA ARG A 289 10.77 -0.88 -19.16
C ARG A 289 11.36 -2.29 -19.03
N HIS A 290 12.10 -2.58 -17.97
CA HIS A 290 12.65 -3.90 -17.69
C HIS A 290 11.72 -4.78 -16.83
N LEU A 291 11.05 -4.21 -15.84
CA LEU A 291 10.20 -4.96 -14.91
C LEU A 291 8.89 -5.43 -15.55
N VAL A 292 8.21 -4.59 -16.33
CA VAL A 292 6.91 -4.96 -16.93
C VAL A 292 7.03 -6.20 -17.84
N PRO A 293 7.98 -6.28 -18.79
CA PRO A 293 8.17 -7.49 -19.59
C PRO A 293 8.58 -8.71 -18.75
N LEU A 294 9.41 -8.51 -17.72
CA LEU A 294 9.89 -9.57 -16.86
C LEU A 294 8.75 -10.22 -16.05
N VAL A 295 7.93 -9.43 -15.38
CA VAL A 295 6.81 -9.96 -14.59
C VAL A 295 5.70 -10.55 -15.45
N ARG A 296 5.57 -10.09 -16.70
CA ARG A 296 4.66 -10.68 -17.70
C ARG A 296 5.22 -11.94 -18.38
N GLY A 297 6.49 -12.30 -18.11
CA GLY A 297 7.16 -13.45 -18.73
C GLY A 297 7.55 -13.28 -20.19
N ARG A 298 7.57 -12.04 -20.68
CA ARG A 298 8.07 -11.72 -22.03
C ARG A 298 9.60 -11.73 -22.11
N THR A 299 10.27 -11.56 -20.96
CA THR A 299 11.70 -11.68 -20.79
C THR A 299 12.00 -12.56 -19.59
N VAL A 300 13.22 -13.07 -19.50
CA VAL A 300 13.73 -13.82 -18.35
C VAL A 300 14.91 -13.07 -17.72
N LEU A 301 15.06 -13.21 -16.41
CA LEU A 301 16.16 -12.57 -15.68
C LEU A 301 17.41 -13.47 -15.77
N PRO A 302 18.45 -13.08 -16.52
CA PRO A 302 19.69 -13.83 -16.54
C PRO A 302 20.37 -13.70 -15.18
N LEU A 303 20.37 -14.78 -14.41
CA LEU A 303 21.02 -14.88 -13.11
C LEU A 303 22.35 -15.63 -13.28
N GLY A 304 23.37 -14.96 -13.82
CA GLY A 304 24.68 -15.51 -14.13
C GLY A 304 25.78 -15.07 -13.15
N GLU A 305 27.00 -15.57 -13.35
CA GLU A 305 28.14 -15.49 -12.41
C GLU A 305 28.68 -14.09 -12.11
N LYS A 306 28.22 -13.04 -12.80
CA LYS A 306 28.82 -11.70 -12.73
C LYS A 306 28.07 -10.67 -11.86
N MET A 307 27.12 -11.11 -11.05
CA MET A 307 26.45 -10.17 -10.12
C MET A 307 27.27 -10.04 -8.83
N SER A 308 27.69 -8.82 -8.51
CA SER A 308 28.34 -8.47 -7.24
C SER A 308 27.31 -7.97 -6.21
N GLY A 309 27.61 -8.12 -4.91
CA GLY A 309 26.80 -7.65 -3.80
C GLY A 309 25.73 -8.63 -3.33
N SER A 310 24.72 -8.14 -2.60
CA SER A 310 23.66 -8.95 -1.96
C SER A 310 22.82 -9.76 -2.95
N LEU A 311 22.78 -9.37 -4.22
CA LEU A 311 22.12 -10.10 -5.29
C LEU A 311 22.94 -11.29 -5.81
N ALA A 312 24.21 -11.39 -5.45
CA ALA A 312 25.10 -12.50 -5.87
C ALA A 312 24.60 -13.87 -5.36
N VAL A 313 23.88 -13.91 -4.23
CA VAL A 313 23.27 -15.15 -3.70
C VAL A 313 22.17 -15.67 -4.64
N VAL A 314 21.42 -14.78 -5.26
CA VAL A 314 20.36 -15.11 -6.23
C VAL A 314 20.96 -15.32 -7.64
N ALA A 315 22.16 -14.79 -7.89
CA ALA A 315 22.79 -14.72 -9.19
C ALA A 315 23.18 -16.09 -9.82
N ARG A 316 23.22 -17.15 -9.02
CA ARG A 316 23.68 -18.48 -9.47
C ARG A 316 22.55 -19.50 -9.62
N VAL A 317 21.31 -19.03 -9.66
CA VAL A 317 20.15 -19.92 -9.68
C VAL A 317 20.00 -20.64 -11.01
N CYS A 318 20.24 -19.96 -12.14
CA CYS A 318 20.08 -20.54 -13.46
C CYS A 318 21.45 -20.94 -14.08
N PRO A 319 21.48 -22.06 -14.85
CA PRO A 319 22.61 -22.41 -15.68
C PRO A 319 22.95 -21.34 -16.72
N GLU A 320 24.18 -21.36 -17.25
CA GLU A 320 24.59 -20.50 -18.35
C GLU A 320 23.64 -20.64 -19.56
N GLY A 321 23.32 -19.53 -20.21
CA GLY A 321 22.39 -19.49 -21.34
C GLY A 321 20.91 -19.59 -20.94
N GLN A 322 20.61 -19.60 -19.64
CA GLN A 322 19.25 -19.60 -19.11
C GLN A 322 18.98 -18.38 -18.22
N GLY A 323 17.69 -18.01 -18.11
CA GLY A 323 17.22 -16.95 -17.25
C GLY A 323 16.02 -17.36 -16.41
N PHE A 324 15.87 -16.75 -15.25
CA PHE A 324 14.79 -17.02 -14.32
C PHE A 324 13.46 -16.41 -14.82
N SER A 325 12.43 -17.23 -14.87
CA SER A 325 11.07 -16.83 -15.25
C SER A 325 10.23 -16.51 -14.02
N VAL A 326 9.90 -15.27 -13.82
CA VAL A 326 9.03 -14.83 -12.70
C VAL A 326 7.66 -15.51 -12.74
N PRO A 327 6.92 -15.55 -13.87
CA PRO A 327 5.63 -16.25 -13.92
C PRO A 327 5.70 -17.74 -13.58
N ALA A 328 6.80 -18.42 -13.94
CA ALA A 328 6.97 -19.85 -13.66
C ALA A 328 6.99 -20.13 -12.15
N LEU A 329 7.60 -19.26 -11.35
CA LEU A 329 7.60 -19.37 -9.89
C LEU A 329 6.17 -19.31 -9.31
N PHE A 330 5.33 -18.43 -9.83
CA PHE A 330 3.95 -18.28 -9.36
C PHE A 330 3.00 -19.35 -9.91
N ALA A 331 3.31 -19.91 -11.05
CA ALA A 331 2.52 -20.99 -11.66
C ALA A 331 2.73 -22.34 -10.96
N ASP A 332 3.97 -22.62 -10.55
CA ASP A 332 4.37 -23.86 -9.87
C ASP A 332 5.25 -23.52 -8.64
N PRO A 333 4.67 -22.91 -7.59
CA PRO A 333 5.44 -22.48 -6.42
C PRO A 333 6.02 -23.65 -5.63
N PRO A 334 7.10 -23.44 -4.86
CA PRO A 334 7.73 -24.51 -4.09
C PRO A 334 6.76 -25.03 -3.01
N MET A 335 6.65 -26.37 -2.89
CA MET A 335 5.83 -27.02 -1.86
C MET A 335 6.28 -26.63 -0.45
N TYR A 336 7.60 -26.59 -0.23
CA TYR A 336 8.23 -26.25 1.06
C TYR A 336 9.21 -25.10 0.83
N PRO A 337 8.80 -23.84 1.08
CA PRO A 337 9.63 -22.69 0.76
C PRO A 337 10.96 -22.67 1.52
N LEU A 338 10.99 -23.13 2.78
CA LEU A 338 12.20 -23.17 3.59
C LEU A 338 13.19 -24.27 3.11
N ALA A 339 12.68 -25.44 2.72
CA ALA A 339 13.50 -26.49 2.14
C ALA A 339 14.03 -26.14 0.74
N SER A 340 13.32 -25.22 0.05
CA SER A 340 13.64 -24.78 -1.32
C SER A 340 14.69 -23.67 -1.38
N LEU A 341 15.34 -23.32 -0.28
CA LEU A 341 16.44 -22.35 -0.30
C LEU A 341 17.71 -22.89 -1.01
N LYS A 342 17.73 -24.18 -1.34
CA LYS A 342 18.80 -24.81 -2.11
C LYS A 342 18.67 -24.48 -3.60
N ARG A 343 19.81 -24.20 -4.24
CA ARG A 343 19.94 -23.80 -5.66
C ARG A 343 19.16 -24.71 -6.62
N GLU A 344 19.25 -26.03 -6.41
CA GLU A 344 18.65 -27.04 -7.29
C GLU A 344 17.11 -26.91 -7.36
N ALA A 345 16.48 -26.48 -6.26
CA ALA A 345 15.04 -26.31 -6.20
C ALA A 345 14.52 -25.18 -7.11
N TRP A 346 15.39 -24.22 -7.46
CA TRP A 346 15.02 -23.05 -8.27
C TRP A 346 15.29 -23.25 -9.77
N SER A 347 16.11 -24.24 -10.16
CA SER A 347 16.49 -24.50 -11.56
C SER A 347 15.27 -24.79 -12.44
N LYS A 348 14.19 -25.34 -11.90
CA LYS A 348 12.93 -25.60 -12.62
C LYS A 348 12.26 -24.35 -13.17
N TYR A 349 12.56 -23.18 -12.62
CA TYR A 349 12.06 -21.88 -13.06
C TYR A 349 12.91 -21.21 -14.14
N CYS A 350 14.04 -21.84 -14.50
CA CYS A 350 14.92 -21.31 -15.53
C CYS A 350 14.37 -21.68 -16.93
N ARG A 351 14.53 -20.76 -17.86
CA ARG A 351 14.17 -20.93 -19.28
C ARG A 351 15.37 -20.58 -20.13
N LYS A 352 15.49 -21.27 -21.27
CA LYS A 352 16.55 -20.96 -22.25
C LYS A 352 16.36 -19.52 -22.74
N ILE A 353 17.47 -18.77 -22.82
CA ILE A 353 17.49 -17.44 -23.40
C ILE A 353 17.53 -17.60 -24.91
N ASP A 354 16.46 -17.21 -25.61
CA ASP A 354 16.30 -17.25 -27.06
C ASP A 354 15.30 -16.18 -27.53
N ALA A 355 14.86 -16.24 -28.77
CA ALA A 355 13.91 -15.28 -29.32
C ALA A 355 12.53 -15.30 -28.64
N SER A 356 12.11 -16.44 -28.06
CA SER A 356 10.83 -16.57 -27.34
C SER A 356 10.92 -16.08 -25.88
N HIS A 357 12.12 -16.15 -25.29
CA HIS A 357 12.42 -15.68 -23.93
C HIS A 357 13.71 -14.87 -23.92
N PRO A 358 13.72 -13.66 -24.47
CA PRO A 358 14.92 -12.81 -24.49
C PRO A 358 15.35 -12.41 -23.06
N ALA A 359 16.64 -12.21 -22.89
CA ALA A 359 17.19 -11.76 -21.63
C ALA A 359 16.67 -10.37 -21.25
N SER A 360 16.25 -10.20 -19.99
CA SER A 360 15.94 -8.88 -19.43
C SER A 360 17.22 -8.05 -19.29
N GLY A 361 17.16 -6.78 -19.66
CA GLY A 361 18.23 -5.82 -19.41
C GLY A 361 18.35 -5.34 -17.96
N LEU A 362 17.51 -5.84 -17.06
CA LEU A 362 17.45 -5.39 -15.65
C LEU A 362 18.80 -5.51 -14.94
N ASN A 363 19.54 -6.58 -15.18
CA ASN A 363 20.87 -6.77 -14.55
C ASN A 363 21.88 -5.72 -15.00
N ALA A 364 21.95 -5.45 -16.32
CA ALA A 364 22.84 -4.41 -16.87
C ALA A 364 22.43 -3.03 -16.34
N PHE A 365 21.12 -2.78 -16.26
CA PHE A 365 20.58 -1.57 -15.67
C PHE A 365 21.02 -1.41 -14.20
N VAL A 366 20.79 -2.40 -13.35
CA VAL A 366 21.20 -2.36 -11.93
C VAL A 366 22.72 -2.19 -11.79
N GLN A 367 23.52 -2.88 -12.58
CA GLN A 367 24.99 -2.76 -12.56
C GLN A 367 25.46 -1.36 -12.97
N SER A 368 24.84 -0.73 -13.95
CA SER A 368 25.22 0.62 -14.39
C SER A 368 25.06 1.69 -13.28
N TYR A 369 24.24 1.41 -12.27
CA TYR A 369 24.07 2.25 -11.08
C TYR A 369 24.91 1.79 -9.87
N ALA A 370 25.31 0.50 -9.83
CA ALA A 370 26.10 -0.05 -8.72
C ALA A 370 27.57 0.32 -8.79
N ASP A 371 28.12 0.51 -9.98
CA ASP A 371 29.57 0.57 -10.22
C ASP A 371 30.13 2.02 -10.34
N LYS A 372 29.39 3.04 -9.87
CA LYS A 372 29.91 4.43 -9.88
C LYS A 372 30.98 4.59 -8.78
N PRO A 373 32.26 4.86 -9.15
CA PRO A 373 33.34 5.02 -8.18
C PRO A 373 33.10 6.21 -7.23
N GLY A 374 33.40 6.03 -5.94
CA GLY A 374 33.39 7.11 -4.94
C GLY A 374 32.11 7.31 -4.17
N GLN A 375 31.08 6.45 -4.30
CA GLN A 375 29.87 6.48 -3.48
C GLN A 375 29.92 5.37 -2.43
N THR A 376 29.86 5.75 -1.15
CA THR A 376 29.83 4.84 0.01
C THR A 376 28.57 3.99 0.11
N ASP A 377 27.46 4.46 -0.47
CA ASP A 377 26.25 3.66 -0.73
C ASP A 377 26.18 3.40 -2.24
N SER A 378 25.98 2.15 -2.65
CA SER A 378 25.80 1.87 -4.07
C SER A 378 24.62 2.72 -4.59
N ALA A 379 24.81 3.39 -5.72
CA ALA A 379 23.76 4.20 -6.33
C ALA A 379 22.46 3.37 -6.52
N ALA A 380 22.59 2.07 -6.81
CA ALA A 380 21.49 1.12 -6.88
C ALA A 380 20.70 1.03 -5.56
N MET A 381 21.36 1.02 -4.41
CA MET A 381 20.67 0.99 -3.10
C MET A 381 19.98 2.32 -2.79
N ARG A 382 20.57 3.46 -3.21
CA ARG A 382 19.94 4.75 -3.07
C ARG A 382 18.67 4.83 -3.89
N TYR A 383 18.71 4.41 -5.15
CA TYR A 383 17.53 4.36 -6.02
C TYR A 383 16.51 3.34 -5.52
N LEU A 384 16.93 2.14 -5.09
CA LEU A 384 16.03 1.13 -4.54
C LEU A 384 15.27 1.66 -3.31
N ARG A 385 15.95 2.36 -2.40
CA ARG A 385 15.31 3.00 -1.24
C ARG A 385 14.31 4.08 -1.66
N ARG A 386 14.65 4.92 -2.64
CA ARG A 386 13.72 5.93 -3.20
C ARG A 386 12.51 5.27 -3.83
N PHE A 387 12.71 4.22 -4.64
CA PHE A 387 11.61 3.48 -5.25
C PHE A 387 10.72 2.76 -4.23
N LEU A 388 11.26 2.26 -3.15
CA LEU A 388 10.44 1.70 -2.07
C LEU A 388 9.53 2.74 -1.40
N TRP A 389 9.90 4.03 -1.46
CA TRP A 389 9.04 5.11 -0.99
C TRP A 389 8.04 5.58 -2.05
N VAL A 390 8.39 5.48 -3.30
CA VAL A 390 7.56 5.92 -4.42
C VAL A 390 6.56 4.83 -4.84
N ASN A 391 6.90 3.55 -4.61
CA ASN A 391 6.08 2.42 -5.04
C ASN A 391 5.65 1.56 -3.89
#